data_c80181f35d40e1f2aed4d29b577a0152
#
_entry.id   c80181f35d40e1f2aed4d29b577a0152
#
_cell.length_a   1.000
_cell.length_b   1.000
_cell.length_c   1.000
_cell.angle_alpha   90.00
_cell.angle_beta   90.00
_cell.angle_gamma   90.00
#
_symmetry.space_group_name_H-M   'P 1'
#
loop_
_entity.id
_entity.type
_entity.pdbx_description
1 polymer ?
#
loop_
_entity_poly.entity_id
_entity_poly.type
_entity_poly.pdbx_seq_one_letter_code
_entity_poly.pdbx_strand_id
1 'polypeptide(L)'
;GYALSRRPFAASLPQIWCTMDAVADYADIEQLYTGVTEAIRGAVGPEWSLGLKTHLSHWFEWGAMIYPRITIPKGPKDLETAVALHDKIVRAASLAALEAGGLINDHHGVGMRLAPFMADQFGPEGMRLLRAIKRGIDPQNTLCPGKLNLQ
;
A
#
# COMPACT_ATOMS: atom_id res chain seq x y z
N GLY A 1 4.75 2.74 -23.43
CA GLY A 1 3.80 2.02 -22.57
C GLY A 1 3.13 0.81 -23.21
N TYR A 2 2.86 0.83 -24.50
CA TYR A 2 2.11 -0.26 -25.19
C TYR A 2 2.90 -1.57 -25.40
N ALA A 3 4.22 -1.53 -25.35
CA ALA A 3 5.04 -2.75 -25.53
C ALA A 3 4.99 -3.69 -24.32
N LEU A 4 4.69 -3.18 -23.12
CA LEU A 4 4.60 -4.00 -21.92
C LEU A 4 3.28 -4.79 -21.84
N SER A 5 2.20 -4.28 -22.43
CA SER A 5 0.89 -4.94 -22.43
C SER A 5 0.82 -6.11 -23.43
N ARG A 6 1.80 -6.23 -24.34
CA ARG A 6 1.84 -7.30 -25.37
C ARG A 6 2.86 -8.38 -25.10
N ARG A 7 3.68 -8.28 -24.05
CA ARG A 7 4.45 -9.44 -23.61
C ARG A 7 3.45 -10.44 -23.08
N PRO A 8 3.37 -11.66 -23.64
CA PRO A 8 2.68 -12.71 -22.95
C PRO A 8 3.34 -12.75 -21.57
N PHE A 9 2.62 -12.35 -20.54
CA PHE A 9 3.00 -12.70 -19.19
C PHE A 9 3.28 -14.19 -19.28
N ALA A 10 4.49 -14.61 -18.91
CA ALA A 10 4.81 -16.00 -18.88
C ALA A 10 3.76 -16.66 -18.00
N ALA A 11 2.76 -17.24 -18.67
CA ALA A 11 1.50 -17.68 -18.08
C ALA A 11 1.67 -18.87 -17.13
N SER A 12 2.91 -19.20 -16.77
CA SER A 12 3.22 -20.44 -16.08
C SER A 12 3.48 -20.31 -14.58
N LEU A 13 3.59 -19.10 -14.02
CA LEU A 13 3.84 -18.95 -12.57
C LEU A 13 3.19 -17.66 -12.05
N PRO A 14 2.46 -17.72 -10.93
CA PRO A 14 1.97 -16.54 -10.26
C PRO A 14 3.14 -15.63 -9.90
N GLN A 15 3.17 -14.45 -10.51
CA GLN A 15 4.12 -13.40 -10.18
C GLN A 15 3.37 -12.38 -9.31
N ILE A 16 3.86 -12.17 -8.11
CA ILE A 16 3.36 -11.04 -7.31
C ILE A 16 4.16 -9.82 -7.74
N TRP A 17 3.44 -8.80 -8.17
CA TRP A 17 3.99 -7.49 -8.48
C TRP A 17 3.07 -6.42 -7.94
N CYS A 18 3.59 -5.58 -7.06
CA CYS A 18 2.85 -4.43 -6.55
C CYS A 18 3.77 -3.25 -6.29
N THR A 19 3.16 -2.10 -6.17
CA THR A 19 3.78 -0.86 -5.74
C THR A 19 3.00 -0.29 -4.57
N MET A 20 3.69 0.45 -3.73
CA MET A 20 3.11 1.24 -2.67
C MET A 20 3.67 2.65 -2.74
N ASP A 21 3.01 3.57 -2.09
CA ASP A 21 3.46 4.92 -1.89
C ASP A 21 3.21 5.32 -0.43
N ALA A 22 4.19 5.93 0.18
CA ALA A 22 4.07 6.50 1.52
C ALA A 22 4.87 7.79 1.60
N VAL A 23 4.38 8.73 2.39
CA VAL A 23 4.93 10.09 2.48
C VAL A 23 5.28 10.40 3.92
N ALA A 24 6.41 11.05 4.14
CA ALA A 24 6.76 11.64 5.41
C ALA A 24 7.49 12.98 5.21
N ASP A 25 7.58 13.76 6.27
CA ASP A 25 8.45 14.92 6.27
C ASP A 25 9.95 14.52 6.22
N TYR A 26 10.82 15.49 6.01
CA TYR A 26 12.25 15.20 5.90
C TYR A 26 12.91 14.71 7.19
N ALA A 27 12.30 14.95 8.35
CA ALA A 27 12.80 14.46 9.63
C ALA A 27 12.60 12.93 9.75
N ASP A 28 11.49 12.42 9.20
CA ASP A 28 11.06 11.03 9.37
C ASP A 28 11.30 10.15 8.12
N ILE A 29 11.72 10.74 6.99
CA ILE A 29 11.83 10.02 5.71
C ILE A 29 12.80 8.84 5.74
N GLU A 30 13.89 8.93 6.48
CA GLU A 30 14.86 7.85 6.63
C GLU A 30 14.28 6.69 7.44
N GLN A 31 13.56 7.00 8.52
CA GLN A 31 12.87 6.02 9.34
C GLN A 31 11.75 5.35 8.55
N LEU A 32 10.97 6.14 7.79
CA LEU A 32 9.94 5.62 6.89
C LEU A 32 10.54 4.65 5.87
N TYR A 33 11.61 5.05 5.18
CA TYR A 33 12.27 4.23 4.16
C TYR A 33 12.77 2.90 4.74
N THR A 34 13.48 2.97 5.86
CA THR A 34 14.08 1.81 6.51
C THR A 34 13.01 0.89 7.07
N GLY A 35 12.05 1.42 7.84
CA GLY A 35 10.98 0.65 8.46
C GLY A 35 10.10 -0.08 7.44
N VAL A 36 9.68 0.62 6.39
CA VAL A 36 8.88 0.01 5.31
C VAL A 36 9.67 -1.06 4.56
N THR A 37 10.95 -0.81 4.27
CA THR A 37 11.81 -1.77 3.57
C THR A 37 12.01 -3.06 4.38
N GLU A 38 12.29 -2.94 5.66
CA GLU A 38 12.45 -4.07 6.58
C GLU A 38 11.15 -4.83 6.79
N ALA A 39 10.04 -4.13 6.95
CA ALA A 39 8.73 -4.75 7.09
C ALA A 39 8.34 -5.58 5.85
N ILE A 40 8.61 -5.07 4.65
CA ILE A 40 8.39 -5.82 3.39
C ILE A 40 9.26 -7.08 3.36
N ARG A 41 10.54 -6.99 3.69
CA ARG A 41 11.46 -8.13 3.73
C ARG A 41 11.01 -9.20 4.73
N GLY A 42 10.63 -8.78 5.93
CA GLY A 42 10.11 -9.66 6.97
C GLY A 42 8.79 -10.34 6.59
N ALA A 43 7.90 -9.62 5.90
CA ALA A 43 6.63 -10.15 5.46
C ALA A 43 6.77 -11.21 4.35
N VAL A 44 7.72 -11.02 3.44
CA VAL A 44 8.01 -12.01 2.37
C VAL A 44 8.63 -13.27 2.95
N GLY A 45 9.55 -13.14 3.90
CA GLY A 45 10.25 -14.27 4.47
C GLY A 45 11.36 -14.84 3.54
N PRO A 46 12.09 -15.84 4.04
CA PRO A 46 13.22 -16.41 3.30
C PRO A 46 12.80 -17.41 2.19
N GLU A 47 11.56 -17.86 2.21
CA GLU A 47 11.03 -18.85 1.27
C GLU A 47 10.82 -18.30 -0.14
N TRP A 48 10.74 -16.99 -0.29
CA TRP A 48 10.48 -16.34 -1.56
C TRP A 48 11.61 -15.40 -1.97
N SER A 49 11.93 -15.42 -3.28
CA SER A 49 12.86 -14.45 -3.85
C SER A 49 12.19 -13.09 -3.98
N LEU A 50 12.70 -12.09 -3.28
CA LEU A 50 12.18 -10.73 -3.28
C LEU A 50 13.05 -9.81 -4.15
N GLY A 51 12.45 -9.22 -5.16
CA GLY A 51 12.95 -8.01 -5.81
C GLY A 51 12.32 -6.78 -5.19
N LEU A 52 13.08 -6.03 -4.42
CA LEU A 52 12.63 -4.79 -3.79
C LEU A 52 13.48 -3.63 -4.28
N LYS A 53 12.83 -2.64 -4.86
CA LYS A 53 13.46 -1.38 -5.29
C LYS A 53 12.60 -0.22 -4.77
N THR A 54 13.16 0.59 -3.92
CA THR A 54 12.51 1.77 -3.37
C THR A 54 13.23 3.02 -3.88
N HIS A 55 12.49 3.96 -4.43
CA HIS A 55 13.03 5.27 -4.79
C HIS A 55 12.25 6.36 -4.09
N LEU A 56 12.86 7.52 -3.95
CA LEU A 56 12.17 8.72 -3.50
C LEU A 56 11.63 9.43 -4.74
N SER A 57 10.37 9.84 -4.65
CA SER A 57 9.64 10.52 -5.70
C SER A 57 8.71 11.55 -5.06
N HIS A 58 8.08 12.41 -5.83
CA HIS A 58 7.27 13.50 -5.32
C HIS A 58 7.94 14.25 -4.15
N TRP A 59 8.79 15.17 -4.51
CA TRP A 59 9.49 16.04 -3.56
C TRP A 59 8.63 17.26 -3.25
N PHE A 60 8.28 17.41 -1.98
CA PHE A 60 7.53 18.53 -1.44
C PHE A 60 8.45 19.47 -0.69
N GLU A 61 8.01 20.68 -0.39
CA GLU A 61 8.79 21.61 0.43
C GLU A 61 9.07 21.07 1.85
N TRP A 62 8.17 20.23 2.35
CA TRP A 62 8.18 19.69 3.71
C TRP A 62 8.64 18.24 3.81
N GLY A 63 8.67 17.48 2.72
CA GLY A 63 8.96 16.05 2.77
C GLY A 63 9.05 15.40 1.40
N ALA A 64 9.04 14.08 1.38
CA ALA A 64 9.09 13.32 0.14
C ALA A 64 8.30 12.01 0.23
N MET A 65 8.01 11.44 -0.92
CA MET A 65 7.38 10.14 -1.04
C MET A 65 8.43 9.05 -1.28
N ILE A 66 8.29 7.93 -0.58
CA ILE A 66 8.96 6.67 -0.93
C ILE A 66 8.04 5.83 -1.82
N TYR A 67 8.63 5.14 -2.79
CA TYR A 67 7.90 4.31 -3.75
C TYR A 67 8.53 2.91 -3.84
N PRO A 68 8.17 1.99 -2.94
CA PRO A 68 8.63 0.62 -3.02
C PRO A 68 7.94 -0.14 -4.18
N ARG A 69 8.77 -0.73 -5.04
CA ARG A 69 8.37 -1.68 -6.08
C ARG A 69 8.74 -3.08 -5.62
N ILE A 70 7.74 -3.91 -5.46
CA ILE A 70 7.84 -5.24 -4.89
C ILE A 70 7.58 -6.25 -5.98
N THR A 71 8.48 -7.21 -6.12
CA THR A 71 8.36 -8.28 -7.12
C THR A 71 8.73 -9.61 -6.49
N ILE A 72 7.87 -10.61 -6.64
CA ILE A 72 8.17 -11.99 -6.28
C ILE A 72 8.04 -12.82 -7.55
N PRO A 73 9.17 -13.06 -8.27
CA PRO A 73 9.14 -13.63 -9.61
C PRO A 73 8.62 -15.07 -9.65
N LYS A 74 8.83 -15.81 -8.57
CA LYS A 74 8.36 -17.19 -8.39
C LYS A 74 7.59 -17.25 -7.07
N GLY A 75 6.37 -16.74 -7.10
CA GLY A 75 5.46 -16.73 -5.96
C GLY A 75 4.74 -18.06 -5.74
N PRO A 76 3.79 -18.10 -4.80
CA PRO A 76 2.93 -19.24 -4.55
C PRO A 76 2.23 -19.70 -5.83
N LYS A 77 2.02 -21.02 -5.96
CA LYS A 77 1.42 -21.61 -7.17
C LYS A 77 -0.10 -21.43 -7.22
N ASP A 78 -0.72 -21.29 -6.08
CA ASP A 78 -2.16 -21.09 -5.95
C ASP A 78 -2.49 -19.61 -5.66
N LEU A 79 -3.66 -19.20 -6.11
CA LEU A 79 -4.11 -17.81 -6.01
C LEU A 79 -4.36 -17.39 -4.56
N GLU A 80 -4.89 -18.25 -3.73
CA GLU A 80 -5.23 -17.95 -2.34
C GLU A 80 -3.97 -17.59 -1.53
N THR A 81 -2.94 -18.42 -1.60
CA THR A 81 -1.65 -18.16 -0.97
C THR A 81 -0.97 -16.91 -1.54
N ALA A 82 -1.09 -16.68 -2.86
CA ALA A 82 -0.52 -15.49 -3.49
C ALA A 82 -1.20 -14.21 -3.00
N VAL A 83 -2.53 -14.21 -2.88
CA VAL A 83 -3.29 -13.08 -2.33
C VAL A 83 -2.95 -12.88 -0.85
N ALA A 84 -2.91 -13.94 -0.06
CA ALA A 84 -2.56 -13.86 1.36
C ALA A 84 -1.15 -13.28 1.57
N LEU A 85 -0.18 -13.69 0.75
CA LEU A 85 1.17 -13.13 0.79
C LEU A 85 1.20 -11.64 0.39
N HIS A 86 0.49 -11.29 -0.69
CA HIS A 86 0.34 -9.89 -1.09
C HIS A 86 -0.24 -9.03 0.04
N ASP A 87 -1.33 -9.48 0.65
CA ASP A 87 -2.01 -8.74 1.72
C ASP A 87 -1.15 -8.64 2.98
N LYS A 88 -0.40 -9.69 3.30
CA LYS A 88 0.59 -9.67 4.39
C LYS A 88 1.67 -8.61 4.15
N ILE A 89 2.18 -8.50 2.92
CA ILE A 89 3.18 -7.49 2.55
C ILE A 89 2.60 -6.08 2.66
N VAL A 90 1.42 -5.84 2.08
CA VAL A 90 0.75 -4.54 2.13
C VAL A 90 0.48 -4.13 3.57
N ARG A 91 -0.02 -5.05 4.39
CA ARG A 91 -0.28 -4.79 5.81
C ARG A 91 0.99 -4.41 6.57
N ALA A 92 2.05 -5.19 6.44
CA ALA A 92 3.31 -4.94 7.14
C ALA A 92 3.90 -3.58 6.74
N ALA A 93 3.94 -3.28 5.46
CA ALA A 93 4.45 -2.01 4.94
C ALA A 93 3.59 -0.80 5.38
N SER A 94 2.26 -0.93 5.37
CA SER A 94 1.36 0.15 5.81
C SER A 94 1.51 0.44 7.30
N LEU A 95 1.57 -0.59 8.15
CA LEU A 95 1.77 -0.39 9.59
C LEU A 95 3.13 0.24 9.89
N ALA A 96 4.20 -0.23 9.25
CA ALA A 96 5.52 0.35 9.41
C ALA A 96 5.58 1.82 8.97
N ALA A 97 4.83 2.18 7.92
CA ALA A 97 4.74 3.57 7.48
C ALA A 97 4.03 4.46 8.51
N LEU A 98 2.94 3.98 9.11
CA LEU A 98 2.22 4.69 10.18
C LEU A 98 3.06 4.82 11.46
N GLU A 99 3.77 3.75 11.84
CA GLU A 99 4.69 3.76 13.00
C GLU A 99 5.84 4.76 12.83
N ALA A 100 6.29 4.98 11.59
CA ALA A 100 7.27 6.00 11.25
C ALA A 100 6.70 7.43 11.13
N GLY A 101 5.43 7.65 11.51
CA GLY A 101 4.78 8.95 11.38
C GLY A 101 4.39 9.34 9.96
N GLY A 102 4.50 8.41 9.00
CA GLY A 102 4.17 8.66 7.60
C GLY A 102 2.69 8.49 7.26
N LEU A 103 2.32 8.94 6.08
CA LEU A 103 1.03 8.70 5.46
C LEU A 103 1.15 7.54 4.47
N ILE A 104 0.17 6.64 4.46
CA ILE A 104 0.23 5.39 3.69
C ILE A 104 -0.26 5.52 2.25
N ASN A 105 -0.51 6.71 1.78
CA ASN A 105 -0.90 6.97 0.40
C ASN A 105 -0.58 8.41 0.00
N ASP A 106 -0.04 8.57 -1.19
CA ASP A 106 0.14 9.85 -1.85
C ASP A 106 -0.80 9.96 -3.09
N HIS A 107 -0.65 9.09 -4.08
CA HIS A 107 -1.35 9.22 -5.35
C HIS A 107 -2.08 7.95 -5.86
N HIS A 108 -1.87 6.80 -5.24
CA HIS A 108 -2.54 5.56 -5.68
C HIS A 108 -4.02 5.50 -5.34
N GLY A 109 -4.47 6.30 -4.38
CA GLY A 109 -5.82 6.23 -3.83
C GLY A 109 -5.98 5.08 -2.83
N VAL A 110 -6.76 5.33 -1.80
CA VAL A 110 -6.98 4.37 -0.71
C VAL A 110 -7.73 3.13 -1.18
N GLY A 111 -8.82 3.32 -1.91
CA GLY A 111 -9.64 2.22 -2.40
C GLY A 111 -10.13 1.30 -1.29
N MET A 112 -10.12 0.00 -1.57
CA MET A 112 -10.39 -1.06 -0.59
C MET A 112 -9.10 -1.59 0.03
N ARG A 113 -7.98 -1.51 -0.68
CA ARG A 113 -6.69 -2.05 -0.25
C ARG A 113 -6.20 -1.43 1.05
N LEU A 114 -6.27 -0.11 1.16
CA LEU A 114 -5.81 0.65 2.31
C LEU A 114 -6.95 1.01 3.29
N ALA A 115 -8.20 0.74 2.94
CA ALA A 115 -9.36 1.00 3.79
C ALA A 115 -9.23 0.46 5.22
N PRO A 116 -8.66 -0.74 5.47
CA PRO A 116 -8.47 -1.26 6.83
C PRO A 116 -7.58 -0.40 7.73
N PHE A 117 -6.68 0.41 7.15
CA PHE A 117 -5.71 1.22 7.89
C PHE A 117 -6.16 2.67 8.11
N MET A 118 -7.32 3.04 7.59
CA MET A 118 -7.79 4.44 7.68
C MET A 118 -8.07 4.89 9.11
N ALA A 119 -8.50 3.97 9.97
CA ALA A 119 -8.70 4.28 11.39
C ALA A 119 -7.38 4.57 12.10
N ASP A 120 -6.31 3.87 11.75
CA ASP A 120 -4.98 4.10 12.31
C ASP A 120 -4.39 5.43 11.79
N GLN A 121 -4.65 5.79 10.54
CA GLN A 121 -4.16 7.03 9.94
C GLN A 121 -4.92 8.28 10.41
N PHE A 122 -6.25 8.22 10.47
CA PHE A 122 -7.09 9.40 10.75
C PHE A 122 -7.60 9.47 12.19
N GLY A 123 -7.44 8.41 12.96
CA GLY A 123 -8.00 8.30 14.29
C GLY A 123 -9.54 8.28 14.33
N PRO A 124 -10.13 8.10 15.52
CA PRO A 124 -11.57 7.97 15.65
C PRO A 124 -12.33 9.25 15.21
N GLU A 125 -11.80 10.42 15.51
CA GLU A 125 -12.45 11.69 15.18
C GLU A 125 -12.38 12.01 13.68
N GLY A 126 -11.23 11.76 13.04
CA GLY A 126 -11.10 11.89 11.58
C GLY A 126 -12.05 10.95 10.85
N MET A 127 -12.14 9.70 11.28
CA MET A 127 -13.09 8.74 10.70
C MET A 127 -14.55 9.13 10.95
N ARG A 128 -14.85 9.69 12.11
CA ARG A 128 -16.20 10.22 12.40
C ARG A 128 -16.59 11.34 11.43
N LEU A 129 -15.67 12.28 11.19
CA LEU A 129 -15.87 13.37 10.24
C LEU A 129 -16.08 12.85 8.81
N LEU A 130 -15.20 11.97 8.34
CA LEU A 130 -15.30 11.39 6.99
C LEU A 130 -16.61 10.64 6.79
N ARG A 131 -17.05 9.85 7.79
CA ARG A 131 -18.36 9.15 7.74
C ARG A 131 -19.53 10.12 7.75
N ALA A 132 -19.44 11.24 8.48
CA ALA A 132 -20.49 12.26 8.46
C ALA A 132 -20.63 12.92 7.09
N ILE A 133 -19.51 13.26 6.44
CA ILE A 133 -19.49 13.77 5.07
C ILE A 133 -20.09 12.75 4.11
N LYS A 134 -19.64 11.50 4.19
CA LYS A 134 -20.16 10.40 3.34
C LYS A 134 -21.67 10.26 3.47
N ARG A 135 -22.19 10.19 4.68
CA ARG A 135 -23.64 10.07 4.92
C ARG A 135 -24.44 11.28 4.46
N GLY A 136 -23.85 12.49 4.58
CA GLY A 136 -24.50 13.70 4.11
C GLY A 136 -24.68 13.75 2.58
N ILE A 137 -23.70 13.18 1.84
CA ILE A 137 -23.71 13.19 0.37
C ILE A 137 -24.42 11.93 -0.19
N ASP A 138 -24.21 10.79 0.45
CA ASP A 138 -24.66 9.48 -0.03
C ASP A 138 -25.28 8.66 1.11
N PRO A 139 -26.48 9.05 1.58
CA PRO A 139 -27.12 8.40 2.72
C PRO A 139 -27.48 6.93 2.45
N GLN A 140 -27.61 6.53 1.19
CA GLN A 140 -27.93 5.17 0.78
C GLN A 140 -26.68 4.32 0.50
N ASN A 141 -25.47 4.88 0.65
CA ASN A 141 -24.18 4.22 0.40
C ASN A 141 -24.09 3.55 -0.99
N THR A 142 -24.57 4.23 -2.01
CA THR A 142 -24.55 3.76 -3.41
C THR A 142 -23.25 4.15 -4.13
N LEU A 143 -22.59 5.23 -3.71
CA LEU A 143 -21.37 5.72 -4.31
C LEU A 143 -20.15 5.05 -3.68
N CYS A 144 -19.43 4.25 -4.47
CA CYS A 144 -18.18 3.60 -4.05
C CYS A 144 -18.27 2.91 -2.67
N PRO A 145 -19.24 1.97 -2.47
CA PRO A 145 -19.39 1.29 -1.19
C PRO A 145 -18.11 0.55 -0.78
N GLY A 146 -17.78 0.56 0.51
CA GLY A 146 -16.59 -0.12 1.05
C GLY A 146 -15.27 0.61 0.88
N LYS A 147 -15.22 1.73 0.15
CA LYS A 147 -14.00 2.53 0.02
C LYS A 147 -13.74 3.34 1.29
N LEU A 148 -12.46 3.55 1.63
CA LEU A 148 -12.03 4.35 2.79
C LEU A 148 -12.57 3.85 4.14
N ASN A 149 -13.21 2.69 4.21
CA ASN A 149 -13.87 2.18 5.43
C ASN A 149 -14.96 3.15 5.98
N LEU A 150 -15.75 3.75 5.09
CA LEU A 150 -16.77 4.76 5.41
C LEU A 150 -18.21 4.20 5.43
N GLN A 151 -18.36 2.95 5.74
CA GLN A 151 -19.69 2.32 5.88
C GLN A 151 -20.38 2.75 7.15
#